data_aaed3da3b06d2c4cbc89d482ab2e721c
#
_entry.id   aaed3da3b06d2c4cbc89d482ab2e721c
#
_cell.length_a   1.000
_cell.length_b   1.000
_cell.length_c   1.000
_cell.angle_alpha   90.00
_cell.angle_beta   90.00
_cell.angle_gamma   90.00
#
_symmetry.space_group_name_H-M   'P 1'
#
loop_
_entity.id
_entity.type
_entity.pdbx_description
1 polymer ?
#
loop_
_entity_poly.entity_id
_entity_poly.type
_entity_poly.pdbx_seq_one_letter_code
_entity_poly.pdbx_strand_id
1 'polypeptide(L)'
;MSKIVVTPKVQCELDPAFVPASLWNREYRKAVAASADKLDIVIALKRANGAVSTYKTAIFKHEGENAALNLKYVERIVKFLLWMKGGYQVIIAGCDALASELKAVYSEKGARAFDFEFMGERVYDKTFEVVSVPLSEAPESQEISVKLGGHLDGCRIGFDLGGSDRKCAAVIDGKVVHTEEVVWDPYFQKDPEYHAAGIRDSIRRAAEKMPRVDAIGGSSAGVFVDNSPRIASLFRGLSKEDFKAKIVNLFHDIQKEYNVPLIVANDGEVTALAGAMSMESTGVLGLSMGTSTAVGYVNTNGNITDWLNELAFAPVDYRDDAPADEWSGDLGCGAQYFSQQGVARLAKLAKIDFPEDMPFPKRLEAVQAMMKEKDPKAAAIYRSIGVCFGYAVGHYSDFYDINKLLILGRVTSGEGGEIILEEARKVLKAEFPELAEKIEFRTPDEQFKRHGQAVIAASLPALD
;
A
#
# COMPACT_ATOMS: atom_id res chain seq x y z
N MET A 1 -13.80 -31.31 9.50
CA MET A 1 -12.96 -30.20 8.92
C MET A 1 -11.87 -29.86 9.90
N SER A 2 -10.62 -30.07 9.52
CA SER A 2 -9.46 -29.58 10.29
C SER A 2 -9.51 -28.05 10.27
N LYS A 3 -10.02 -27.41 11.30
CA LYS A 3 -10.13 -25.96 11.37
C LYS A 3 -8.86 -25.41 11.98
N ILE A 4 -8.19 -24.48 11.28
CA ILE A 4 -7.09 -23.72 11.88
C ILE A 4 -7.70 -22.85 12.99
N VAL A 5 -7.33 -23.12 14.23
CA VAL A 5 -7.82 -22.39 15.40
C VAL A 5 -6.79 -21.32 15.75
N VAL A 6 -7.25 -20.10 15.87
CA VAL A 6 -6.44 -18.94 16.25
C VAL A 6 -6.92 -18.42 17.61
N THR A 7 -5.98 -18.25 18.53
CA THR A 7 -6.27 -17.70 19.85
C THR A 7 -5.34 -16.51 20.09
N PRO A 8 -5.79 -15.28 19.79
CA PRO A 8 -5.01 -14.08 20.03
C PRO A 8 -4.77 -13.86 21.53
N LYS A 9 -3.53 -13.56 21.94
CA LYS A 9 -3.21 -13.19 23.34
C LYS A 9 -3.74 -11.82 23.71
N VAL A 10 -3.85 -10.92 22.71
CA VAL A 10 -4.45 -9.59 22.86
C VAL A 10 -5.70 -9.54 21.99
N GLN A 11 -6.86 -9.44 22.62
CA GLN A 11 -8.13 -9.44 21.91
C GLN A 11 -8.51 -8.04 21.46
N CYS A 12 -9.13 -7.93 20.26
CA CYS A 12 -9.73 -6.71 19.78
C CYS A 12 -11.05 -6.43 20.55
N GLU A 13 -11.08 -5.35 21.31
CA GLU A 13 -12.19 -5.03 22.23
C GLU A 13 -13.56 -4.93 21.52
N LEU A 14 -13.62 -4.18 20.42
CA LEU A 14 -14.86 -3.94 19.69
C LEU A 14 -15.13 -5.00 18.62
N ASP A 15 -14.14 -5.77 18.22
CA ASP A 15 -14.26 -6.79 17.18
C ASP A 15 -13.58 -8.10 17.63
N PRO A 16 -14.13 -8.79 18.67
CA PRO A 16 -13.49 -9.97 19.25
C PRO A 16 -13.46 -11.17 18.29
N ALA A 17 -14.23 -11.12 17.18
CA ALA A 17 -14.22 -12.13 16.13
C ALA A 17 -13.07 -11.97 15.12
N PHE A 18 -12.28 -10.90 15.21
CA PHE A 18 -11.12 -10.67 14.35
C PHE A 18 -10.16 -11.87 14.34
N VAL A 19 -9.86 -12.39 13.15
CA VAL A 19 -8.93 -13.51 12.94
C VAL A 19 -7.67 -12.99 12.26
N PRO A 20 -6.61 -12.66 13.05
CA PRO A 20 -5.39 -12.10 12.49
C PRO A 20 -4.75 -12.99 11.42
N ALA A 21 -4.50 -12.44 10.23
CA ALA A 21 -3.81 -13.13 9.13
C ALA A 21 -2.46 -13.71 9.57
N SER A 22 -1.68 -12.95 10.35
CA SER A 22 -0.39 -13.39 10.89
C SER A 22 -0.50 -14.66 11.73
N LEU A 23 -1.47 -14.72 12.64
CA LEU A 23 -1.64 -15.90 13.51
C LEU A 23 -2.21 -17.08 12.73
N TRP A 24 -3.18 -16.83 11.86
CA TRP A 24 -3.76 -17.90 11.04
C TRP A 24 -2.70 -18.55 10.15
N ASN A 25 -1.88 -17.76 9.47
CA ASN A 25 -0.78 -18.25 8.65
C ASN A 25 0.27 -18.98 9.48
N ARG A 26 0.59 -18.48 10.67
CA ARG A 26 1.51 -19.13 11.61
C ARG A 26 1.03 -20.53 12.02
N GLU A 27 -0.22 -20.65 12.43
CA GLU A 27 -0.80 -21.93 12.85
C GLU A 27 -0.98 -22.89 11.67
N TYR A 28 -1.36 -22.39 10.49
CA TYR A 28 -1.38 -23.20 9.27
C TYR A 28 -0.01 -23.76 8.92
N ARG A 29 1.03 -22.92 8.84
CA ARG A 29 2.41 -23.35 8.54
C ARG A 29 2.93 -24.35 9.58
N LYS A 30 2.60 -24.16 10.84
CA LYS A 30 2.95 -25.08 11.92
C LYS A 30 2.25 -26.43 11.76
N ALA A 31 0.98 -26.46 11.41
CA ALA A 31 0.24 -27.69 11.16
C ALA A 31 0.79 -28.45 9.94
N VAL A 32 1.11 -27.74 8.85
CA VAL A 32 1.76 -28.31 7.67
C VAL A 32 3.14 -28.88 8.01
N ALA A 33 3.95 -28.17 8.79
CA ALA A 33 5.28 -28.63 9.19
C ALA A 33 5.23 -29.92 10.01
N ALA A 34 4.17 -30.14 10.78
CA ALA A 34 3.94 -31.35 11.57
C ALA A 34 3.33 -32.51 10.75
N SER A 35 2.89 -32.26 9.51
CA SER A 35 2.33 -33.30 8.62
C SER A 35 3.44 -34.12 7.98
N ALA A 36 3.22 -35.44 7.90
CA ALA A 36 4.11 -36.34 7.17
C ALA A 36 4.01 -36.14 5.63
N ASP A 37 2.81 -35.81 5.14
CA ASP A 37 2.49 -35.65 3.72
C ASP A 37 2.31 -34.16 3.40
N LYS A 38 3.42 -33.44 3.21
CA LYS A 38 3.43 -32.05 2.77
C LYS A 38 4.02 -31.91 1.38
N LEU A 39 3.63 -30.85 0.68
CA LEU A 39 4.14 -30.48 -0.65
C LEU A 39 4.82 -29.13 -0.56
N ASP A 40 6.04 -29.04 -1.03
CA ASP A 40 6.69 -27.74 -1.24
C ASP A 40 6.14 -27.10 -2.51
N ILE A 41 5.83 -25.83 -2.46
CA ILE A 41 5.37 -25.03 -3.60
C ILE A 41 6.10 -23.69 -3.67
N VAL A 42 6.15 -23.14 -4.86
CA VAL A 42 6.58 -21.76 -5.10
C VAL A 42 5.44 -20.98 -5.75
N ILE A 43 5.11 -19.84 -5.15
CA ILE A 43 4.22 -18.85 -5.74
C ILE A 43 5.11 -17.79 -6.36
N ALA A 44 4.97 -17.55 -7.68
CA ALA A 44 5.70 -16.47 -8.33
C ALA A 44 4.75 -15.50 -9.01
N LEU A 45 5.10 -14.22 -8.96
CA LEU A 45 4.37 -13.11 -9.60
C LEU A 45 5.26 -12.49 -10.66
N LYS A 46 4.76 -12.38 -11.90
CA LYS A 46 5.47 -11.74 -13.01
C LYS A 46 4.86 -10.37 -13.31
N ARG A 47 5.70 -9.36 -13.37
CA ARG A 47 5.35 -7.98 -13.76
C ARG A 47 5.69 -7.71 -15.22
N ALA A 48 5.12 -6.64 -15.80
CA ALA A 48 5.27 -6.30 -17.22
C ALA A 48 6.72 -5.95 -17.62
N ASN A 49 7.51 -5.41 -16.69
CA ASN A 49 8.92 -5.08 -16.88
C ASN A 49 9.87 -6.30 -16.83
N GLY A 50 9.32 -7.51 -16.70
CA GLY A 50 10.09 -8.75 -16.60
C GLY A 50 10.51 -9.13 -15.17
N ALA A 51 10.25 -8.27 -14.17
CA ALA A 51 10.51 -8.61 -12.78
C ALA A 51 9.67 -9.81 -12.32
N VAL A 52 10.27 -10.64 -11.48
CA VAL A 52 9.64 -11.83 -10.91
C VAL A 52 9.85 -11.84 -9.41
N SER A 53 8.77 -11.86 -8.65
CA SER A 53 8.79 -12.07 -7.19
C SER A 53 8.44 -13.51 -6.87
N THR A 54 9.11 -14.11 -5.91
CA THR A 54 8.83 -15.49 -5.49
C THR A 54 8.55 -15.58 -4.00
N TYR A 55 7.64 -16.48 -3.62
CA TYR A 55 7.34 -16.86 -2.25
C TYR A 55 7.33 -18.37 -2.13
N LYS A 56 8.26 -18.91 -1.35
CA LYS A 56 8.40 -20.35 -1.10
C LYS A 56 7.64 -20.73 0.14
N THR A 57 6.82 -21.79 0.05
CA THR A 57 6.06 -22.31 1.21
C THR A 57 5.77 -23.79 1.01
N ALA A 58 5.22 -24.42 2.06
CA ALA A 58 4.70 -25.77 1.99
C ALA A 58 3.20 -25.77 2.28
N ILE A 59 2.49 -26.72 1.70
CA ILE A 59 1.07 -26.99 1.90
C ILE A 59 0.87 -28.44 2.31
N PHE A 60 -0.28 -28.79 2.87
CA PHE A 60 -0.67 -30.19 3.00
C PHE A 60 -0.77 -30.86 1.62
N LYS A 61 -0.67 -32.19 1.54
CA LYS A 61 -1.08 -32.89 0.34
C LYS A 61 -2.47 -32.41 -0.10
N HIS A 62 -2.59 -31.99 -1.37
CA HIS A 62 -3.75 -31.26 -1.86
C HIS A 62 -4.89 -32.22 -2.23
N GLU A 63 -5.52 -32.79 -1.21
CA GLU A 63 -6.63 -33.74 -1.35
C GLU A 63 -7.59 -33.67 -0.14
N GLY A 64 -8.82 -34.09 -0.33
CA GLY A 64 -9.84 -34.14 0.72
C GLY A 64 -10.06 -32.80 1.40
N GLU A 65 -10.17 -32.81 2.74
CA GLU A 65 -10.40 -31.59 3.54
C GLU A 65 -9.21 -30.62 3.49
N ASN A 66 -8.00 -31.12 3.25
CA ASN A 66 -6.79 -30.29 3.17
C ASN A 66 -6.78 -29.40 1.92
N ALA A 67 -7.43 -29.80 0.81
CA ALA A 67 -7.52 -28.98 -0.39
C ALA A 67 -8.12 -27.60 -0.11
N ALA A 68 -9.24 -27.53 0.61
CA ALA A 68 -9.89 -26.28 0.97
C ALA A 68 -9.01 -25.39 1.89
N LEU A 69 -8.27 -26.00 2.83
CA LEU A 69 -7.34 -25.25 3.70
C LEU A 69 -6.16 -24.68 2.89
N ASN A 70 -5.59 -25.49 1.99
CA ASN A 70 -4.52 -25.06 1.10
C ASN A 70 -4.98 -23.93 0.19
N LEU A 71 -6.18 -24.06 -0.41
CA LEU A 71 -6.75 -23.01 -1.26
C LEU A 71 -6.91 -21.71 -0.47
N LYS A 72 -7.50 -21.75 0.73
CA LYS A 72 -7.66 -20.56 1.59
C LYS A 72 -6.30 -19.92 1.90
N TYR A 73 -5.30 -20.71 2.30
CA TYR A 73 -3.97 -20.22 2.61
C TYR A 73 -3.32 -19.55 1.41
N VAL A 74 -3.24 -20.27 0.29
CA VAL A 74 -2.51 -19.79 -0.89
C VAL A 74 -3.25 -18.62 -1.57
N GLU A 75 -4.58 -18.65 -1.62
CA GLU A 75 -5.37 -17.55 -2.15
C GLU A 75 -5.15 -16.25 -1.34
N ARG A 76 -5.14 -16.32 0.01
CA ARG A 76 -4.84 -15.15 0.85
C ARG A 76 -3.41 -14.63 0.67
N ILE A 77 -2.43 -15.52 0.52
CA ILE A 77 -1.04 -15.15 0.23
C ILE A 77 -0.92 -14.53 -1.17
N VAL A 78 -1.53 -15.13 -2.19
CA VAL A 78 -1.54 -14.58 -3.55
C VAL A 78 -2.16 -13.19 -3.57
N LYS A 79 -3.33 -13.00 -2.92
CA LYS A 79 -3.97 -11.70 -2.82
C LYS A 79 -3.07 -10.68 -2.13
N PHE A 80 -2.45 -11.03 -1.02
CA PHE A 80 -1.51 -10.14 -0.33
C PHE A 80 -0.34 -9.74 -1.24
N LEU A 81 0.30 -10.72 -1.87
CA LEU A 81 1.44 -10.49 -2.76
C LEU A 81 1.08 -9.65 -3.99
N LEU A 82 -0.10 -9.85 -4.58
CA LEU A 82 -0.59 -9.05 -5.70
C LEU A 82 -0.74 -7.57 -5.32
N TRP A 83 -1.35 -7.28 -4.16
CA TRP A 83 -1.54 -5.90 -3.71
C TRP A 83 -0.29 -5.26 -3.12
N MET A 84 0.66 -6.07 -2.65
CA MET A 84 1.98 -5.61 -2.23
C MET A 84 2.90 -5.35 -3.42
N LYS A 85 3.09 -6.37 -4.28
CA LYS A 85 4.13 -6.37 -5.32
C LYS A 85 3.60 -6.11 -6.72
N GLY A 86 2.33 -6.44 -6.97
CA GLY A 86 1.77 -6.44 -8.30
C GLY A 86 2.12 -7.69 -9.11
N GLY A 87 1.52 -7.80 -10.27
CA GLY A 87 1.77 -8.86 -11.23
C GLY A 87 0.53 -9.17 -12.07
N TYR A 88 0.72 -9.48 -13.34
CA TYR A 88 -0.35 -9.90 -14.23
C TYR A 88 -0.39 -11.41 -14.42
N GLN A 89 0.66 -12.13 -14.01
CA GLN A 89 0.73 -13.60 -14.08
C GLN A 89 1.17 -14.17 -12.73
N VAL A 90 0.35 -15.08 -12.22
CA VAL A 90 0.62 -15.87 -11.02
C VAL A 90 1.07 -17.26 -11.48
N ILE A 91 2.23 -17.70 -11.03
CA ILE A 91 2.79 -19.02 -11.34
C ILE A 91 2.78 -19.84 -10.05
N ILE A 92 2.10 -20.98 -10.06
CA ILE A 92 2.11 -21.96 -8.97
C ILE A 92 2.98 -23.12 -9.40
N ALA A 93 4.15 -23.25 -8.78
CA ALA A 93 5.04 -24.37 -9.03
C ALA A 93 4.83 -25.47 -7.99
N GLY A 94 4.62 -26.71 -8.43
CA GLY A 94 4.56 -27.90 -7.58
C GLY A 94 3.18 -28.42 -7.19
N CYS A 95 2.06 -27.78 -7.67
CA CYS A 95 0.71 -28.28 -7.41
C CYS A 95 -0.31 -27.85 -8.48
N ASP A 96 -0.53 -28.64 -9.51
CA ASP A 96 -1.41 -28.32 -10.63
C ASP A 96 -2.88 -28.21 -10.23
N ALA A 97 -3.36 -29.05 -9.31
CA ALA A 97 -4.73 -28.99 -8.84
C ALA A 97 -5.05 -27.66 -8.14
N LEU A 98 -4.16 -27.20 -7.24
CA LEU A 98 -4.27 -25.92 -6.58
C LEU A 98 -4.22 -24.73 -7.57
N ALA A 99 -3.33 -24.80 -8.56
CA ALA A 99 -3.26 -23.78 -9.61
C ALA A 99 -4.56 -23.69 -10.41
N SER A 100 -5.19 -24.83 -10.71
CA SER A 100 -6.47 -24.88 -11.41
C SER A 100 -7.61 -24.28 -10.60
N GLU A 101 -7.66 -24.52 -9.28
CA GLU A 101 -8.62 -23.90 -8.38
C GLU A 101 -8.39 -22.39 -8.27
N LEU A 102 -7.15 -21.93 -8.12
CA LEU A 102 -6.80 -20.51 -8.10
C LEU A 102 -7.16 -19.82 -9.42
N LYS A 103 -6.98 -20.48 -10.56
CA LYS A 103 -7.39 -19.92 -11.86
C LYS A 103 -8.89 -19.69 -11.93
N ALA A 104 -9.72 -20.55 -11.32
CA ALA A 104 -11.15 -20.34 -11.22
C ALA A 104 -11.49 -19.17 -10.30
N VAL A 105 -10.78 -19.03 -9.18
CA VAL A 105 -10.94 -17.92 -8.22
C VAL A 105 -10.58 -16.58 -8.87
N TYR A 106 -9.44 -16.51 -9.56
CA TYR A 106 -8.95 -15.32 -10.29
C TYR A 106 -9.38 -15.36 -11.76
N SER A 107 -10.66 -15.16 -12.00
CA SER A 107 -11.27 -15.12 -13.35
C SER A 107 -12.33 -14.04 -13.39
N GLU A 108 -12.82 -13.69 -14.59
CA GLU A 108 -13.85 -12.66 -14.81
C GLU A 108 -15.12 -12.85 -13.95
N LYS A 109 -15.44 -14.09 -13.60
CA LYS A 109 -16.64 -14.47 -12.81
C LYS A 109 -16.26 -15.15 -11.49
N GLY A 110 -14.99 -15.18 -11.16
CA GLY A 110 -14.48 -15.79 -9.94
C GLY A 110 -14.64 -14.89 -8.72
N ALA A 111 -14.34 -15.43 -7.55
CA ALA A 111 -14.40 -14.69 -6.30
C ALA A 111 -13.44 -13.49 -6.27
N ARG A 112 -12.42 -13.47 -7.13
CA ARG A 112 -11.44 -12.38 -7.28
C ARG A 112 -11.53 -11.72 -8.66
N ALA A 113 -12.73 -11.55 -9.19
CA ALA A 113 -12.96 -10.86 -10.45
C ALA A 113 -12.41 -9.42 -10.45
N PHE A 114 -12.51 -8.72 -9.30
CA PHE A 114 -11.93 -7.40 -9.14
C PHE A 114 -10.41 -7.42 -9.30
N ASP A 115 -9.71 -8.32 -8.61
CA ASP A 115 -8.24 -8.44 -8.71
C ASP A 115 -7.82 -8.87 -10.12
N PHE A 116 -8.58 -9.77 -10.76
CA PHE A 116 -8.36 -10.22 -12.14
C PHE A 116 -8.39 -9.04 -13.13
N GLU A 117 -9.44 -8.20 -13.09
CA GLU A 117 -9.55 -7.02 -13.95
C GLU A 117 -8.49 -5.98 -13.59
N PHE A 118 -8.32 -5.70 -12.29
CA PHE A 118 -7.45 -4.64 -11.82
C PHE A 118 -5.98 -4.91 -12.17
N MET A 119 -5.46 -6.08 -11.80
CA MET A 119 -4.06 -6.44 -12.06
C MET A 119 -3.81 -6.72 -13.54
N GLY A 120 -4.77 -7.26 -14.25
CA GLY A 120 -4.67 -7.52 -15.69
C GLY A 120 -4.75 -6.23 -16.51
N GLU A 121 -6.00 -5.82 -16.78
CA GLU A 121 -6.29 -4.73 -17.71
C GLU A 121 -5.84 -3.37 -17.19
N ARG A 122 -6.17 -3.04 -15.93
CA ARG A 122 -6.02 -1.66 -15.43
C ARG A 122 -4.58 -1.29 -15.11
N VAL A 123 -3.84 -2.18 -14.42
CA VAL A 123 -2.45 -1.88 -14.01
C VAL A 123 -1.46 -2.21 -15.11
N TYR A 124 -1.52 -3.44 -15.65
CA TYR A 124 -0.48 -3.92 -16.55
C TYR A 124 -0.86 -3.90 -18.04
N ASP A 125 -2.10 -3.55 -18.41
CA ASP A 125 -2.62 -3.58 -19.81
C ASP A 125 -2.35 -4.96 -20.45
N LYS A 126 -2.64 -6.03 -19.71
CA LYS A 126 -2.44 -7.44 -20.09
C LYS A 126 -3.61 -8.29 -19.60
N THR A 127 -3.73 -9.50 -20.15
CA THR A 127 -4.62 -10.51 -19.58
C THR A 127 -4.00 -11.06 -18.29
N PHE A 128 -4.77 -11.09 -17.21
CA PHE A 128 -4.34 -11.73 -15.97
C PHE A 128 -4.38 -13.26 -16.12
N GLU A 129 -3.36 -13.95 -15.64
CA GLU A 129 -3.23 -15.38 -15.79
C GLU A 129 -2.79 -16.07 -14.49
N VAL A 130 -3.33 -17.28 -14.26
CA VAL A 130 -2.79 -18.23 -13.28
C VAL A 130 -2.33 -19.46 -14.04
N VAL A 131 -1.06 -19.80 -13.91
CA VAL A 131 -0.42 -20.93 -14.61
C VAL A 131 0.24 -21.89 -13.62
N SER A 132 0.37 -23.16 -14.02
CA SER A 132 1.07 -24.18 -13.26
C SER A 132 2.34 -24.61 -13.97
N VAL A 133 3.38 -24.89 -13.18
CA VAL A 133 4.63 -25.50 -13.66
C VAL A 133 5.11 -26.56 -12.66
N PRO A 134 5.91 -27.53 -13.08
CA PRO A 134 6.62 -28.43 -12.16
C PRO A 134 7.47 -27.64 -11.16
N LEU A 135 7.65 -28.14 -9.94
CA LEU A 135 8.47 -27.47 -8.92
C LEU A 135 9.91 -27.22 -9.39
N SER A 136 10.46 -28.14 -10.20
CA SER A 136 11.79 -28.00 -10.81
C SER A 136 11.92 -26.88 -11.84
N GLU A 137 10.79 -26.36 -12.33
CA GLU A 137 10.70 -25.25 -13.29
C GLU A 137 10.23 -23.96 -12.63
N ALA A 138 10.21 -23.92 -11.29
CA ALA A 138 9.87 -22.70 -10.56
C ALA A 138 10.81 -21.56 -10.96
N PRO A 139 10.28 -20.38 -11.34
CA PRO A 139 11.14 -19.27 -11.71
C PRO A 139 11.95 -18.77 -10.52
N GLU A 140 13.14 -18.28 -10.79
CA GLU A 140 13.95 -17.59 -9.79
C GLU A 140 13.44 -16.16 -9.57
N SER A 141 13.68 -15.63 -8.37
CA SER A 141 13.35 -14.23 -8.05
C SER A 141 14.26 -13.27 -8.83
N GLN A 142 13.65 -12.32 -9.53
CA GLN A 142 14.31 -11.23 -10.24
C GLN A 142 13.65 -9.91 -9.85
N GLU A 143 13.95 -9.45 -8.64
CA GLU A 143 13.41 -8.19 -8.14
C GLU A 143 14.14 -7.01 -8.76
N ILE A 144 13.37 -5.99 -9.14
CA ILE A 144 13.90 -4.71 -9.57
C ILE A 144 13.78 -3.74 -8.39
N SER A 145 14.91 -3.15 -8.02
CA SER A 145 14.92 -2.03 -7.10
C SER A 145 15.87 -0.98 -7.65
N VAL A 146 15.43 0.26 -7.60
CA VAL A 146 16.20 1.39 -8.10
C VAL A 146 16.50 2.31 -6.92
N LYS A 147 17.74 2.80 -6.86
CA LYS A 147 18.07 3.86 -5.91
C LYS A 147 17.34 5.13 -6.39
N LEU A 148 16.10 5.27 -5.98
CA LEU A 148 15.30 6.45 -6.20
C LEU A 148 15.38 7.33 -4.97
N GLY A 149 15.68 8.62 -5.20
CA GLY A 149 15.74 9.60 -4.13
C GLY A 149 17.11 9.76 -3.48
N GLY A 150 17.20 10.81 -2.67
CA GLY A 150 18.46 11.23 -2.05
C GLY A 150 19.41 11.95 -3.00
N HIS A 151 19.02 12.18 -4.26
CA HIS A 151 19.79 12.94 -5.23
C HIS A 151 19.56 14.44 -4.99
N LEU A 152 20.58 15.16 -4.53
CA LEU A 152 20.47 16.56 -4.11
C LEU A 152 21.27 17.52 -4.99
N ASP A 153 22.09 17.01 -5.88
CA ASP A 153 22.94 17.75 -6.81
C ASP A 153 22.16 18.39 -7.96
N GLY A 154 22.59 19.54 -8.44
CA GLY A 154 22.02 20.25 -9.59
C GLY A 154 20.73 21.01 -9.29
N CYS A 155 20.04 21.44 -10.38
CA CYS A 155 18.79 22.20 -10.33
C CYS A 155 17.61 21.27 -10.56
N ARG A 156 16.82 21.00 -9.52
CA ARG A 156 15.77 19.98 -9.51
C ARG A 156 14.42 20.57 -9.28
N ILE A 157 13.44 20.14 -10.05
CA ILE A 157 12.03 20.44 -9.81
C ILE A 157 11.40 19.27 -9.08
N GLY A 158 10.64 19.58 -8.03
CA GLY A 158 9.69 18.64 -7.44
C GLY A 158 8.27 19.13 -7.58
N PHE A 159 7.33 18.22 -7.79
CA PHE A 159 5.91 18.51 -7.69
C PHE A 159 5.18 17.46 -6.88
N ASP A 160 4.03 17.85 -6.30
CA ASP A 160 3.14 16.98 -5.54
C ASP A 160 1.70 17.28 -5.96
N LEU A 161 0.99 16.26 -6.44
CA LEU A 161 -0.36 16.38 -6.99
C LEU A 161 -1.37 15.82 -5.99
N GLY A 162 -1.94 16.69 -5.19
CA GLY A 162 -3.04 16.39 -4.27
C GLY A 162 -4.41 16.55 -4.92
N GLY A 163 -5.45 16.20 -4.17
CA GLY A 163 -6.84 16.30 -4.64
C GLY A 163 -7.46 17.69 -4.53
N SER A 164 -6.89 18.59 -3.74
CA SER A 164 -7.36 19.96 -3.52
C SER A 164 -6.35 21.03 -3.93
N ASP A 165 -5.10 20.64 -3.99
CA ASP A 165 -3.98 21.51 -4.32
C ASP A 165 -2.90 20.72 -5.06
N ARG A 166 -2.07 21.45 -5.79
CA ARG A 166 -0.84 20.97 -6.40
C ARG A 166 0.32 21.84 -5.89
N LYS A 167 1.40 21.21 -5.51
CA LYS A 167 2.58 21.88 -4.97
C LYS A 167 3.75 21.75 -5.90
N CYS A 168 4.62 22.75 -5.90
CA CYS A 168 5.89 22.65 -6.59
C CYS A 168 7.04 23.17 -5.72
N ALA A 169 8.23 22.66 -5.98
CA ALA A 169 9.47 23.05 -5.33
C ALA A 169 10.59 23.21 -6.36
N ALA A 170 11.41 24.24 -6.16
CA ALA A 170 12.67 24.43 -6.86
C ALA A 170 13.80 24.17 -5.84
N VAL A 171 14.70 23.23 -6.17
CA VAL A 171 15.80 22.82 -5.31
C VAL A 171 17.11 22.94 -6.08
N ILE A 172 18.11 23.65 -5.54
CA ILE A 172 19.43 23.80 -6.11
C ILE A 172 20.45 23.26 -5.13
N ASP A 173 21.21 22.25 -5.53
CA ASP A 173 22.22 21.56 -4.71
C ASP A 173 21.73 21.28 -3.29
N GLY A 174 20.55 20.66 -3.19
CA GLY A 174 19.88 20.28 -1.95
C GLY A 174 19.25 21.44 -1.17
N LYS A 175 19.35 22.68 -1.64
CA LYS A 175 18.70 23.84 -1.00
C LYS A 175 17.39 24.17 -1.67
N VAL A 176 16.34 24.25 -0.89
CA VAL A 176 15.02 24.70 -1.36
C VAL A 176 15.10 26.21 -1.61
N VAL A 177 14.93 26.64 -2.87
CA VAL A 177 14.96 28.05 -3.27
C VAL A 177 13.57 28.61 -3.49
N HIS A 178 12.58 27.75 -3.76
CA HIS A 178 11.19 28.14 -3.91
C HIS A 178 10.26 26.97 -3.62
N THR A 179 9.11 27.29 -3.02
CA THR A 179 7.95 26.37 -2.93
C THR A 179 6.69 27.17 -3.17
N GLU A 180 5.73 26.57 -3.84
CA GLU A 180 4.43 27.19 -4.10
C GLU A 180 3.33 26.14 -4.07
N GLU A 181 2.16 26.52 -3.56
CA GLU A 181 0.94 25.72 -3.55
C GLU A 181 -0.13 26.45 -4.36
N VAL A 182 -0.77 25.71 -5.27
CA VAL A 182 -1.82 26.22 -6.15
C VAL A 182 -3.06 25.36 -5.98
N VAL A 183 -4.15 25.97 -5.60
CA VAL A 183 -5.46 25.29 -5.47
C VAL A 183 -5.92 24.83 -6.87
N TRP A 184 -6.42 23.59 -6.94
CA TRP A 184 -7.09 23.04 -8.11
C TRP A 184 -8.19 22.05 -7.69
N ASP A 185 -9.04 21.65 -8.65
CA ASP A 185 -10.09 20.66 -8.43
C ASP A 185 -10.07 19.62 -9.57
N PRO A 186 -9.23 18.58 -9.47
CA PRO A 186 -9.01 17.62 -10.55
C PRO A 186 -10.07 16.53 -10.66
N TYR A 187 -10.74 16.20 -9.55
CA TYR A 187 -11.50 14.95 -9.41
C TYR A 187 -12.67 14.78 -10.38
N PHE A 188 -13.33 15.88 -10.76
CA PHE A 188 -14.52 15.85 -11.60
C PHE A 188 -14.34 16.54 -12.94
N GLN A 189 -13.11 16.93 -13.25
CA GLN A 189 -12.79 17.53 -14.56
C GLN A 189 -12.92 16.46 -15.64
N LYS A 190 -13.58 16.85 -16.73
CA LYS A 190 -13.81 15.98 -17.90
C LYS A 190 -12.84 16.28 -19.04
N ASP A 191 -12.17 17.43 -18.99
CA ASP A 191 -11.17 17.83 -19.96
C ASP A 191 -9.77 17.40 -19.48
N PRO A 192 -9.09 16.50 -20.19
CA PRO A 192 -7.73 16.08 -19.84
C PRO A 192 -6.72 17.22 -19.86
N GLU A 193 -6.97 18.28 -20.67
CA GLU A 193 -6.07 19.43 -20.74
C GLU A 193 -6.03 20.21 -19.42
N TYR A 194 -7.10 20.22 -18.64
CA TYR A 194 -7.08 20.81 -17.29
C TYR A 194 -5.96 20.21 -16.41
N HIS A 195 -5.84 18.88 -16.42
CA HIS A 195 -4.81 18.19 -15.68
C HIS A 195 -3.43 18.44 -16.27
N ALA A 196 -3.29 18.27 -17.59
CA ALA A 196 -2.02 18.45 -18.28
C ALA A 196 -1.45 19.87 -18.13
N ALA A 197 -2.30 20.89 -18.30
CA ALA A 197 -1.93 22.30 -18.12
C ALA A 197 -1.55 22.60 -16.66
N GLY A 198 -2.33 22.09 -15.68
CA GLY A 198 -2.05 22.27 -14.27
C GLY A 198 -0.70 21.70 -13.85
N ILE A 199 -0.37 20.48 -14.32
CA ILE A 199 0.91 19.83 -14.04
C ILE A 199 2.07 20.60 -14.66
N ARG A 200 1.96 20.98 -15.95
CA ARG A 200 2.97 21.79 -16.63
C ARG A 200 3.15 23.17 -15.98
N ASP A 201 2.06 23.79 -15.50
CA ASP A 201 2.14 25.06 -14.77
C ASP A 201 2.93 24.92 -13.46
N SER A 202 2.75 23.85 -12.69
CA SER A 202 3.56 23.60 -11.49
C SER A 202 5.05 23.48 -11.82
N ILE A 203 5.39 22.71 -12.85
CA ILE A 203 6.78 22.53 -13.30
C ILE A 203 7.38 23.85 -13.78
N ARG A 204 6.65 24.62 -14.59
CA ARG A 204 7.07 25.93 -15.10
C ARG A 204 7.34 26.93 -13.98
N ARG A 205 6.45 27.03 -12.99
CA ARG A 205 6.60 27.93 -11.82
C ARG A 205 7.89 27.64 -11.04
N ALA A 206 8.24 26.39 -10.85
CA ALA A 206 9.50 26.00 -10.22
C ALA A 206 10.69 26.30 -11.14
N ALA A 207 10.61 25.98 -12.45
CA ALA A 207 11.68 26.22 -13.42
C ALA A 207 12.07 27.70 -13.50
N GLU A 208 11.11 28.63 -13.44
CA GLU A 208 11.34 30.09 -13.47
C GLU A 208 12.20 30.61 -12.30
N LYS A 209 12.40 29.80 -11.25
CA LYS A 209 13.19 30.14 -10.07
C LYS A 209 14.63 29.61 -10.11
N MET A 210 14.99 28.98 -11.21
CA MET A 210 16.30 28.32 -11.36
C MET A 210 16.97 28.71 -12.67
N PRO A 211 18.31 28.70 -12.75
CA PRO A 211 19.05 29.05 -13.98
C PRO A 211 18.88 28.00 -15.10
N ARG A 212 18.56 26.76 -14.74
CA ARG A 212 18.34 25.62 -15.63
C ARG A 212 17.54 24.54 -14.90
N VAL A 213 17.14 23.49 -15.58
CA VAL A 213 16.52 22.30 -15.00
C VAL A 213 17.38 21.10 -15.36
N ASP A 214 17.79 20.32 -14.36
CA ASP A 214 18.63 19.13 -14.53
C ASP A 214 17.80 17.84 -14.30
N ALA A 215 16.77 17.89 -13.48
CA ALA A 215 15.86 16.76 -13.21
C ALA A 215 14.50 17.19 -12.72
N ILE A 216 13.50 16.34 -12.92
CA ILE A 216 12.11 16.57 -12.46
C ILE A 216 11.61 15.33 -11.72
N GLY A 217 11.16 15.51 -10.47
CA GLY A 217 10.53 14.45 -9.68
C GLY A 217 9.10 14.78 -9.29
N GLY A 218 8.22 13.79 -9.31
CA GLY A 218 6.80 13.94 -8.99
C GLY A 218 6.32 13.00 -7.90
N SER A 219 5.42 13.50 -7.06
CA SER A 219 4.61 12.77 -6.11
C SER A 219 3.14 12.86 -6.56
N SER A 220 2.43 11.76 -6.59
CA SER A 220 1.01 11.76 -6.93
C SER A 220 0.30 10.53 -6.39
N ALA A 221 -0.94 10.71 -5.92
CA ALA A 221 -1.77 9.57 -5.54
C ALA A 221 -2.10 8.70 -6.75
N GLY A 222 -1.97 7.37 -6.58
CA GLY A 222 -2.33 6.39 -7.60
C GLY A 222 -1.21 5.41 -7.94
N VAL A 223 -1.51 4.48 -8.84
CA VAL A 223 -0.58 3.46 -9.33
C VAL A 223 0.12 3.99 -10.58
N PHE A 224 1.43 3.99 -10.56
CA PHE A 224 2.30 4.36 -11.68
C PHE A 224 3.14 3.16 -12.11
N VAL A 225 3.25 2.95 -13.42
CA VAL A 225 4.14 1.94 -14.02
C VAL A 225 4.96 2.63 -15.09
N ASP A 226 6.27 2.66 -14.92
CA ASP A 226 7.20 3.34 -15.83
C ASP A 226 6.77 4.79 -16.13
N ASN A 227 6.57 5.61 -15.10
CA ASN A 227 6.05 7.00 -15.19
C ASN A 227 4.66 7.16 -15.83
N SER A 228 4.01 6.08 -16.20
CA SER A 228 2.65 6.11 -16.73
C SER A 228 1.63 5.94 -15.61
N PRO A 229 0.73 6.89 -15.39
CA PRO A 229 -0.39 6.69 -14.47
C PRO A 229 -1.30 5.58 -15.02
N ARG A 230 -1.62 4.61 -14.17
CA ARG A 230 -2.50 3.49 -14.50
C ARG A 230 -3.86 3.66 -13.84
N ILE A 231 -3.86 3.96 -12.56
CA ILE A 231 -5.06 4.22 -11.77
C ILE A 231 -4.73 5.36 -10.82
N ALA A 232 -5.35 6.48 -11.02
CA ALA A 232 -5.18 7.62 -10.12
C ALA A 232 -6.50 8.38 -9.96
N SER A 233 -6.88 8.61 -8.70
CA SER A 233 -8.13 9.29 -8.34
C SER A 233 -8.23 10.70 -8.91
N LEU A 234 -7.10 11.35 -9.15
CA LEU A 234 -7.03 12.67 -9.77
C LEU A 234 -7.72 12.75 -11.13
N PHE A 235 -7.71 11.65 -11.89
CA PHE A 235 -8.22 11.58 -13.26
C PHE A 235 -9.59 10.87 -13.36
N ARG A 236 -10.26 10.63 -12.24
CA ARG A 236 -11.51 9.85 -12.20
C ARG A 236 -12.69 10.48 -12.94
N GLY A 237 -12.61 11.77 -13.26
CA GLY A 237 -13.61 12.48 -14.05
C GLY A 237 -13.49 12.27 -15.56
N LEU A 238 -12.35 11.75 -16.03
CA LEU A 238 -12.08 11.53 -17.45
C LEU A 238 -12.74 10.24 -17.96
N SER A 239 -13.08 10.24 -19.26
CA SER A 239 -13.41 8.99 -19.96
C SER A 239 -12.18 8.07 -20.04
N LYS A 240 -12.40 6.75 -20.22
CA LYS A 240 -11.29 5.80 -20.44
C LYS A 240 -10.49 6.17 -21.71
N GLU A 241 -11.18 6.65 -22.75
CA GLU A 241 -10.59 7.06 -24.02
C GLU A 241 -9.68 8.28 -23.84
N ASP A 242 -10.14 9.33 -23.17
CA ASP A 242 -9.37 10.56 -22.93
C ASP A 242 -8.17 10.27 -22.01
N PHE A 243 -8.37 9.46 -20.97
CA PHE A 243 -7.30 9.05 -20.09
C PHE A 243 -6.20 8.31 -20.87
N LYS A 244 -6.57 7.32 -21.69
CA LYS A 244 -5.62 6.54 -22.49
C LYS A 244 -4.90 7.42 -23.54
N ALA A 245 -5.63 8.34 -24.19
CA ALA A 245 -5.07 9.15 -25.27
C ALA A 245 -4.18 10.31 -24.77
N LYS A 246 -4.46 10.88 -23.58
CA LYS A 246 -3.87 12.16 -23.15
C LYS A 246 -3.09 12.09 -21.84
N ILE A 247 -3.42 11.14 -20.95
CA ILE A 247 -2.85 11.11 -19.61
C ILE A 247 -1.78 10.02 -19.46
N VAL A 248 -1.97 8.85 -20.05
CA VAL A 248 -1.03 7.71 -19.88
C VAL A 248 0.40 8.09 -20.24
N ASN A 249 0.61 8.90 -21.29
CA ASN A 249 1.95 9.32 -21.74
C ASN A 249 2.35 10.73 -21.27
N LEU A 250 1.53 11.40 -20.47
CA LEU A 250 1.74 12.81 -20.10
C LEU A 250 3.13 13.07 -19.51
N PHE A 251 3.60 12.25 -18.59
CA PHE A 251 4.90 12.44 -17.94
C PHE A 251 6.07 12.10 -18.87
N HIS A 252 5.92 11.15 -19.79
CA HIS A 252 6.89 10.90 -20.85
C HIS A 252 7.01 12.07 -21.82
N ASP A 253 5.89 12.72 -22.13
CA ASP A 253 5.90 13.90 -23.01
C ASP A 253 6.56 15.09 -22.30
N ILE A 254 6.27 15.33 -21.02
CA ILE A 254 6.96 16.34 -20.21
C ILE A 254 8.47 16.04 -20.12
N GLN A 255 8.85 14.78 -19.94
CA GLN A 255 10.27 14.36 -19.94
C GLN A 255 10.96 14.77 -21.24
N LYS A 256 10.32 14.53 -22.39
CA LYS A 256 10.84 14.93 -23.72
C LYS A 256 10.88 16.46 -23.89
N GLU A 257 9.85 17.18 -23.42
CA GLU A 257 9.77 18.64 -23.49
C GLU A 257 10.94 19.32 -22.79
N TYR A 258 11.32 18.82 -21.60
CA TYR A 258 12.43 19.35 -20.82
C TYR A 258 13.77 18.71 -21.16
N ASN A 259 13.78 17.55 -21.80
CA ASN A 259 14.96 16.75 -22.13
C ASN A 259 15.86 16.46 -20.89
N VAL A 260 15.23 16.09 -19.75
CA VAL A 260 15.90 15.76 -18.48
C VAL A 260 15.29 14.48 -17.89
N PRO A 261 15.98 13.78 -16.98
CA PRO A 261 15.40 12.70 -16.23
C PRO A 261 14.12 13.14 -15.50
N LEU A 262 13.06 12.35 -15.64
CA LEU A 262 11.79 12.57 -14.93
C LEU A 262 11.30 11.26 -14.31
N ILE A 263 10.92 11.31 -13.03
CA ILE A 263 10.34 10.18 -12.30
C ILE A 263 9.14 10.65 -11.52
N VAL A 264 8.03 9.90 -11.63
CA VAL A 264 6.82 10.07 -10.81
C VAL A 264 6.60 8.81 -9.99
N ALA A 265 6.47 9.00 -8.67
CA ALA A 265 6.18 7.94 -7.72
C ALA A 265 4.84 8.15 -7.00
N ASN A 266 4.30 7.07 -6.44
CA ASN A 266 3.13 7.14 -5.57
C ASN A 266 3.44 8.02 -4.33
N ASP A 267 2.44 8.77 -3.85
CA ASP A 267 2.59 9.66 -2.68
C ASP A 267 2.95 8.91 -1.39
N GLY A 268 2.51 7.67 -1.23
CA GLY A 268 2.94 6.78 -0.13
C GLY A 268 4.44 6.44 -0.22
N GLU A 269 4.96 6.17 -1.42
CA GLU A 269 6.40 5.89 -1.64
C GLU A 269 7.25 7.11 -1.36
N VAL A 270 6.83 8.28 -1.84
CA VAL A 270 7.53 9.55 -1.55
C VAL A 270 7.52 9.86 -0.06
N THR A 271 6.42 9.55 0.62
CA THR A 271 6.31 9.66 2.08
C THR A 271 7.27 8.73 2.83
N ALA A 272 7.36 7.46 2.41
CA ALA A 272 8.31 6.52 3.01
C ALA A 272 9.76 6.94 2.78
N LEU A 273 10.07 7.45 1.58
CA LEU A 273 11.38 8.01 1.24
C LEU A 273 11.72 9.22 2.12
N ALA A 274 10.78 10.15 2.30
CA ALA A 274 10.93 11.29 3.18
C ALA A 274 11.26 10.86 4.62
N GLY A 275 10.56 9.83 5.11
CA GLY A 275 10.84 9.24 6.40
C GLY A 275 12.23 8.60 6.48
N ALA A 276 12.62 7.84 5.47
CA ALA A 276 13.94 7.21 5.40
C ALA A 276 15.07 8.26 5.40
N MET A 277 14.92 9.32 4.62
CA MET A 277 15.89 10.42 4.55
C MET A 277 15.97 11.20 5.88
N SER A 278 14.81 11.52 6.48
CA SER A 278 14.74 12.26 7.77
C SER A 278 15.33 11.45 8.94
N MET A 279 15.13 10.13 8.93
CA MET A 279 15.63 9.24 9.98
C MET A 279 17.03 8.68 9.69
N GLU A 280 17.62 9.00 8.54
CA GLU A 280 18.87 8.39 8.05
C GLU A 280 18.85 6.86 8.17
N SER A 281 17.74 6.25 7.77
CA SER A 281 17.47 4.83 8.00
C SER A 281 16.97 4.12 6.74
N THR A 282 17.13 2.81 6.71
CA THR A 282 16.65 1.90 5.65
C THR A 282 15.74 0.84 6.23
N GLY A 283 15.03 0.09 5.40
CA GLY A 283 13.99 -0.83 5.85
C GLY A 283 12.81 -0.07 6.47
N VAL A 284 12.36 1.01 5.80
CA VAL A 284 11.29 1.89 6.29
C VAL A 284 10.00 1.55 5.59
N LEU A 285 9.01 1.11 6.36
CA LEU A 285 7.62 1.00 5.90
C LEU A 285 6.85 2.21 6.38
N GLY A 286 6.41 3.06 5.45
CA GLY A 286 5.52 4.18 5.72
C GLY A 286 4.06 3.75 5.53
N LEU A 287 3.19 4.03 6.52
CA LEU A 287 1.78 3.70 6.45
C LEU A 287 0.93 4.89 6.89
N SER A 288 0.08 5.36 5.99
CA SER A 288 -0.84 6.46 6.23
C SER A 288 -2.27 5.95 6.43
N MET A 289 -2.86 6.26 7.60
CA MET A 289 -4.25 5.98 7.92
C MET A 289 -5.10 7.23 7.63
N GLY A 290 -5.55 7.36 6.38
CA GLY A 290 -6.33 8.49 5.87
C GLY A 290 -7.76 8.11 5.51
N THR A 291 -8.27 8.63 4.40
CA THR A 291 -9.56 8.21 3.80
C THR A 291 -9.53 6.73 3.45
N SER A 292 -8.39 6.27 2.92
CA SER A 292 -8.00 4.88 2.77
C SER A 292 -6.66 4.65 3.47
N THR A 293 -6.00 3.53 3.20
CA THR A 293 -4.67 3.20 3.69
C THR A 293 -3.68 3.35 2.54
N ALA A 294 -2.70 4.23 2.66
CA ALA A 294 -1.60 4.34 1.69
C ALA A 294 -0.32 3.80 2.33
N VAL A 295 0.49 3.11 1.54
CA VAL A 295 1.73 2.49 2.01
C VAL A 295 2.86 2.78 1.04
N GLY A 296 4.05 2.96 1.56
CA GLY A 296 5.29 3.03 0.78
C GLY A 296 6.40 2.28 1.49
N TYR A 297 7.39 1.81 0.75
CA TYR A 297 8.48 1.03 1.29
C TYR A 297 9.84 1.40 0.72
N VAL A 298 10.76 1.75 1.61
CA VAL A 298 12.18 1.86 1.30
C VAL A 298 12.86 0.62 1.85
N ASN A 299 13.46 -0.19 0.99
CA ASN A 299 14.07 -1.46 1.38
C ASN A 299 15.35 -1.27 2.23
N THR A 300 15.94 -2.37 2.70
CA THR A 300 17.14 -2.34 3.55
C THR A 300 18.40 -1.84 2.82
N ASN A 301 18.38 -1.77 1.49
CA ASN A 301 19.42 -1.16 0.68
C ASN A 301 19.22 0.35 0.45
N GLY A 302 18.13 0.93 0.99
CA GLY A 302 17.77 2.33 0.81
C GLY A 302 17.11 2.63 -0.54
N ASN A 303 16.60 1.60 -1.23
CA ASN A 303 15.98 1.72 -2.55
C ASN A 303 14.46 1.67 -2.45
N ILE A 304 13.78 2.37 -3.35
CA ILE A 304 12.37 2.14 -3.66
C ILE A 304 12.27 0.94 -4.61
N THR A 305 11.20 0.18 -4.47
CA THR A 305 10.89 -0.99 -5.30
C THR A 305 9.87 -0.60 -6.37
N ASP A 306 9.71 -1.44 -7.40
CA ASP A 306 8.64 -1.33 -8.40
C ASP A 306 7.33 -1.99 -7.93
N TRP A 307 7.15 -2.14 -6.62
CA TRP A 307 5.99 -2.77 -6.02
C TRP A 307 4.81 -1.79 -5.93
N LEU A 308 3.59 -2.31 -5.93
CA LEU A 308 2.39 -1.47 -5.85
C LEU A 308 2.17 -0.87 -4.47
N ASN A 309 2.48 -1.61 -3.41
CA ASN A 309 2.30 -1.22 -2.01
C ASN A 309 0.85 -0.77 -1.65
N GLU A 310 -0.17 -1.31 -2.35
CA GLU A 310 -1.59 -0.97 -2.16
C GLU A 310 -2.24 -1.85 -1.07
N LEU A 311 -1.69 -1.81 0.15
CA LEU A 311 -2.12 -2.68 1.26
C LEU A 311 -3.54 -2.37 1.79
N ALA A 312 -4.19 -1.33 1.30
CA ALA A 312 -5.62 -1.11 1.53
C ALA A 312 -6.48 -2.33 1.12
N PHE A 313 -6.07 -3.01 0.05
CA PHE A 313 -6.76 -4.17 -0.52
C PHE A 313 -6.15 -5.51 -0.08
N ALA A 314 -5.05 -5.49 0.66
CA ALA A 314 -4.42 -6.70 1.18
C ALA A 314 -5.20 -7.27 2.37
N PRO A 315 -5.35 -8.60 2.47
CA PRO A 315 -6.11 -9.22 3.53
C PRO A 315 -5.35 -9.20 4.86
N VAL A 316 -6.03 -8.79 5.93
CA VAL A 316 -5.51 -8.73 7.31
C VAL A 316 -6.38 -9.52 8.29
N ASP A 317 -7.65 -9.76 7.95
CA ASP A 317 -8.58 -10.59 8.70
C ASP A 317 -9.00 -11.80 7.86
N TYR A 318 -8.81 -13.01 8.38
CA TYR A 318 -9.09 -14.26 7.67
C TYR A 318 -10.40 -14.92 8.09
N ARG A 319 -11.28 -14.26 8.82
CA ARG A 319 -12.61 -14.81 9.06
C ARG A 319 -13.47 -14.71 7.79
N ASP A 320 -14.43 -15.65 7.68
CA ASP A 320 -15.22 -15.79 6.46
C ASP A 320 -16.35 -14.73 6.37
N ASP A 321 -16.69 -14.06 7.46
CA ASP A 321 -17.66 -12.98 7.58
C ASP A 321 -16.99 -11.62 7.92
N ALA A 322 -15.73 -11.46 7.56
CA ALA A 322 -15.02 -10.21 7.73
C ALA A 322 -15.70 -9.05 6.97
N PRO A 323 -15.56 -7.80 7.42
CA PRO A 323 -16.14 -6.67 6.70
C PRO A 323 -15.59 -6.59 5.27
N ALA A 324 -16.52 -6.35 4.33
CA ALA A 324 -16.18 -6.17 2.93
C ALA A 324 -15.64 -4.77 2.67
N ASP A 325 -14.63 -4.67 1.83
CA ASP A 325 -14.17 -3.40 1.29
C ASP A 325 -15.21 -2.80 0.33
N GLU A 326 -15.44 -1.49 0.44
CA GLU A 326 -16.50 -0.82 -0.31
C GLU A 326 -16.28 -0.80 -1.82
N TRP A 327 -15.04 -0.85 -2.26
CA TRP A 327 -14.70 -0.79 -3.69
C TRP A 327 -14.55 -2.17 -4.31
N SER A 328 -13.73 -3.03 -3.71
CA SER A 328 -13.47 -4.36 -4.24
C SER A 328 -14.54 -5.39 -3.89
N GLY A 329 -15.30 -5.15 -2.83
CA GLY A 329 -16.21 -6.14 -2.23
C GLY A 329 -15.48 -7.27 -1.49
N ASP A 330 -14.17 -7.24 -1.41
CA ASP A 330 -13.36 -8.28 -0.80
C ASP A 330 -13.37 -8.21 0.72
N LEU A 331 -13.34 -9.39 1.36
CA LEU A 331 -13.44 -9.51 2.81
C LEU A 331 -12.09 -9.34 3.51
N GLY A 332 -12.11 -8.61 4.63
CA GLY A 332 -10.98 -8.54 5.56
C GLY A 332 -9.79 -7.70 5.07
N CYS A 333 -10.01 -6.76 4.15
CA CYS A 333 -8.97 -5.90 3.60
C CYS A 333 -8.57 -4.76 4.54
N GLY A 334 -7.30 -4.31 4.43
CA GLY A 334 -6.68 -3.31 5.30
C GLY A 334 -7.46 -1.99 5.42
N ALA A 335 -8.13 -1.53 4.35
CA ALA A 335 -8.94 -0.31 4.36
C ALA A 335 -10.03 -0.33 5.45
N GLN A 336 -10.64 -1.49 5.72
CA GLN A 336 -11.69 -1.66 6.74
C GLN A 336 -11.15 -1.67 8.18
N TYR A 337 -9.83 -1.60 8.35
CA TYR A 337 -9.15 -1.64 9.66
C TYR A 337 -8.31 -0.40 9.92
N PHE A 338 -7.63 0.17 8.91
CA PHE A 338 -6.58 1.18 9.07
C PHE A 338 -6.90 2.47 8.32
N SER A 339 -8.17 2.86 8.26
CA SER A 339 -8.63 4.08 7.60
C SER A 339 -9.83 4.70 8.31
N GLN A 340 -10.35 5.79 7.77
CA GLN A 340 -11.59 6.39 8.22
C GLN A 340 -12.79 5.45 8.10
N GLN A 341 -12.77 4.50 7.14
CA GLN A 341 -13.77 3.44 7.04
C GLN A 341 -13.71 2.52 8.28
N GLY A 342 -12.50 2.16 8.71
CA GLY A 342 -12.29 1.39 9.95
C GLY A 342 -12.82 2.11 11.19
N VAL A 343 -12.59 3.42 11.31
CA VAL A 343 -13.16 4.24 12.39
C VAL A 343 -14.68 4.22 12.35
N ALA A 344 -15.29 4.42 11.19
CA ALA A 344 -16.74 4.42 11.03
C ALA A 344 -17.37 3.05 11.35
N ARG A 345 -16.74 1.96 10.93
CA ARG A 345 -17.14 0.59 11.25
C ARG A 345 -17.11 0.31 12.76
N LEU A 346 -16.00 0.66 13.41
CA LEU A 346 -15.82 0.46 14.84
C LEU A 346 -16.72 1.37 15.67
N ALA A 347 -17.03 2.59 15.21
CA ALA A 347 -17.99 3.48 15.85
C ALA A 347 -19.37 2.81 15.98
N LYS A 348 -19.84 2.13 14.90
CA LYS A 348 -21.08 1.37 14.94
C LYS A 348 -21.03 0.25 15.98
N LEU A 349 -19.90 -0.47 16.07
CA LEU A 349 -19.72 -1.52 17.08
C LEU A 349 -19.66 -0.94 18.51
N ALA A 350 -19.10 0.26 18.68
CA ALA A 350 -19.10 1.01 19.94
C ALA A 350 -20.47 1.64 20.28
N LYS A 351 -21.50 1.40 19.47
CA LYS A 351 -22.84 2.00 19.61
C LYS A 351 -22.79 3.53 19.62
N ILE A 352 -22.04 4.08 18.66
CA ILE A 352 -22.05 5.50 18.29
C ILE A 352 -22.83 5.59 16.99
N ASP A 353 -24.00 6.22 17.04
CA ASP A 353 -24.88 6.37 15.90
C ASP A 353 -24.55 7.65 15.14
N PHE A 354 -24.03 7.50 13.93
CA PHE A 354 -23.86 8.60 12.99
C PHE A 354 -24.96 8.55 11.92
N PRO A 355 -25.40 9.71 11.38
CA PRO A 355 -26.25 9.72 10.19
C PRO A 355 -25.63 8.90 9.07
N GLU A 356 -26.45 8.15 8.33
CA GLU A 356 -25.95 7.27 7.25
C GLU A 356 -25.22 8.07 6.15
N ASP A 357 -25.68 9.27 5.85
CA ASP A 357 -25.13 10.19 4.87
C ASP A 357 -23.93 11.01 5.38
N MET A 358 -23.56 10.87 6.67
CA MET A 358 -22.40 11.56 7.23
C MET A 358 -21.08 11.04 6.59
N PRO A 359 -20.29 11.88 5.91
CA PRO A 359 -19.03 11.49 5.29
C PRO A 359 -18.01 10.97 6.31
N PHE A 360 -17.18 10.01 5.94
CA PHE A 360 -16.15 9.43 6.80
C PHE A 360 -15.23 10.47 7.48
N PRO A 361 -14.76 11.53 6.80
CA PRO A 361 -13.98 12.58 7.47
C PRO A 361 -14.72 13.22 8.65
N LYS A 362 -16.04 13.42 8.53
CA LYS A 362 -16.85 14.02 9.59
C LYS A 362 -17.10 13.06 10.75
N ARG A 363 -17.25 11.77 10.47
CA ARG A 363 -17.31 10.73 11.52
C ARG A 363 -16.00 10.68 12.31
N LEU A 364 -14.84 10.75 11.62
CA LEU A 364 -13.54 10.82 12.27
C LEU A 364 -13.42 12.08 13.14
N GLU A 365 -13.78 13.27 12.64
CA GLU A 365 -13.76 14.52 13.41
C GLU A 365 -14.61 14.39 14.69
N ALA A 366 -15.80 13.77 14.60
CA ALA A 366 -16.67 13.55 15.76
C ALA A 366 -16.01 12.58 16.78
N VAL A 367 -15.43 11.48 16.34
CA VAL A 367 -14.70 10.54 17.23
C VAL A 367 -13.50 11.24 17.88
N GLN A 368 -12.77 12.09 17.14
CA GLN A 368 -11.65 12.86 17.68
C GLN A 368 -12.11 13.90 18.71
N ALA A 369 -13.28 14.52 18.52
CA ALA A 369 -13.88 15.41 19.52
C ALA A 369 -14.25 14.64 20.80
N MET A 370 -14.88 13.47 20.67
CA MET A 370 -15.17 12.57 21.80
C MET A 370 -13.89 12.16 22.55
N MET A 371 -12.78 11.91 21.84
CA MET A 371 -11.47 11.62 22.47
C MET A 371 -10.99 12.77 23.35
N LYS A 372 -11.13 14.02 22.92
CA LYS A 372 -10.77 15.20 23.73
C LYS A 372 -11.59 15.29 25.02
N GLU A 373 -12.83 14.79 24.99
CA GLU A 373 -13.73 14.70 26.14
C GLU A 373 -13.50 13.44 26.98
N LYS A 374 -12.50 12.61 26.63
CA LYS A 374 -12.18 11.34 27.29
C LYS A 374 -13.30 10.30 27.23
N ASP A 375 -14.10 10.30 26.18
CA ASP A 375 -15.16 9.32 26.00
C ASP A 375 -14.57 7.90 25.84
N PRO A 376 -14.99 6.93 26.68
CA PRO A 376 -14.44 5.57 26.64
C PRO A 376 -14.76 4.83 25.33
N LYS A 377 -15.86 5.16 24.64
CA LYS A 377 -16.20 4.55 23.35
C LYS A 377 -15.24 4.96 22.25
N ALA A 378 -14.87 6.26 22.23
CA ALA A 378 -13.86 6.74 21.30
C ALA A 378 -12.50 6.08 21.56
N ALA A 379 -12.09 5.99 22.82
CA ALA A 379 -10.85 5.29 23.20
C ALA A 379 -10.87 3.80 22.79
N ALA A 380 -12.02 3.10 22.93
CA ALA A 380 -12.19 1.72 22.49
C ALA A 380 -11.99 1.53 20.99
N ILE A 381 -12.42 2.51 20.16
CA ILE A 381 -12.18 2.50 18.71
C ILE A 381 -10.67 2.52 18.43
N TYR A 382 -9.93 3.44 19.03
CA TYR A 382 -8.49 3.55 18.80
C TYR A 382 -7.70 2.36 19.34
N ARG A 383 -8.10 1.82 20.51
CA ARG A 383 -7.52 0.55 21.02
C ARG A 383 -7.74 -0.60 20.06
N SER A 384 -8.97 -0.73 19.53
CA SER A 384 -9.29 -1.80 18.57
C SER A 384 -8.49 -1.68 17.28
N ILE A 385 -8.33 -0.47 16.73
CA ILE A 385 -7.47 -0.22 15.57
C ILE A 385 -6.02 -0.64 15.91
N GLY A 386 -5.51 -0.23 17.08
CA GLY A 386 -4.15 -0.52 17.50
C GLY A 386 -3.88 -2.02 17.65
N VAL A 387 -4.82 -2.78 18.20
CA VAL A 387 -4.71 -4.25 18.31
C VAL A 387 -4.67 -4.89 16.92
N CYS A 388 -5.63 -4.56 16.04
CA CYS A 388 -5.63 -5.07 14.66
C CYS A 388 -4.34 -4.70 13.93
N PHE A 389 -3.83 -3.47 14.14
CA PHE A 389 -2.60 -2.99 13.52
C PHE A 389 -1.37 -3.75 14.01
N GLY A 390 -1.24 -4.03 15.30
CA GLY A 390 -0.14 -4.84 15.83
C GLY A 390 -0.06 -6.23 15.19
N TYR A 391 -1.21 -6.88 14.99
CA TYR A 391 -1.28 -8.16 14.26
C TYR A 391 -0.95 -8.00 12.76
N ALA A 392 -1.37 -6.89 12.14
CA ALA A 392 -1.04 -6.62 10.74
C ALA A 392 0.46 -6.37 10.55
N VAL A 393 1.13 -5.69 11.49
CA VAL A 393 2.59 -5.53 11.46
C VAL A 393 3.29 -6.89 11.50
N GLY A 394 2.81 -7.83 12.35
CA GLY A 394 3.29 -9.20 12.34
C GLY A 394 3.08 -9.91 11.00
N HIS A 395 1.98 -9.64 10.31
CA HIS A 395 1.71 -10.16 8.97
C HIS A 395 2.61 -9.52 7.90
N TYR A 396 2.75 -8.20 7.93
CA TYR A 396 3.60 -7.46 6.98
C TYR A 396 5.07 -7.86 7.09
N SER A 397 5.54 -8.20 8.29
CA SER A 397 6.91 -8.65 8.53
C SER A 397 7.24 -10.03 7.94
N ASP A 398 6.24 -10.82 7.54
CA ASP A 398 6.44 -12.03 6.75
C ASP A 398 6.90 -11.71 5.30
N PHE A 399 6.73 -10.46 4.83
CA PHE A 399 6.92 -10.05 3.44
C PHE A 399 7.84 -8.84 3.26
N TYR A 400 7.91 -7.95 4.25
CA TYR A 400 8.78 -6.77 4.27
C TYR A 400 9.86 -6.93 5.33
N ASP A 401 11.07 -6.53 5.00
CA ASP A 401 12.13 -6.41 6.01
C ASP A 401 12.07 -5.03 6.66
N ILE A 402 11.35 -4.92 7.78
CA ILE A 402 11.02 -3.67 8.43
C ILE A 402 11.97 -3.42 9.60
N ASN A 403 12.68 -2.28 9.57
CA ASN A 403 13.44 -1.73 10.70
C ASN A 403 12.69 -0.57 11.37
N LYS A 404 12.06 0.29 10.56
CA LYS A 404 11.29 1.43 11.02
C LYS A 404 9.89 1.39 10.42
N LEU A 405 8.91 1.69 11.24
CA LEU A 405 7.52 1.81 10.84
C LEU A 405 7.08 3.26 11.06
N LEU A 406 6.95 4.02 9.96
CA LEU A 406 6.52 5.40 9.97
C LEU A 406 4.99 5.45 9.82
N ILE A 407 4.30 6.01 10.83
CA ILE A 407 2.84 6.02 10.88
C ILE A 407 2.34 7.45 10.83
N LEU A 408 1.41 7.70 9.92
CA LEU A 408 0.87 9.03 9.66
C LEU A 408 -0.61 8.95 9.23
N GLY A 409 -1.18 10.10 8.93
CA GLY A 409 -2.57 10.21 8.48
C GLY A 409 -3.51 10.78 9.55
N ARG A 410 -4.72 11.18 9.11
CA ARG A 410 -5.68 11.86 9.99
C ARG A 410 -6.20 10.98 11.13
N VAL A 411 -6.29 9.66 10.90
CA VAL A 411 -6.75 8.71 11.93
C VAL A 411 -5.77 8.66 13.11
N THR A 412 -4.48 8.82 12.85
CA THR A 412 -3.42 8.77 13.88
C THR A 412 -3.09 10.14 14.48
N SER A 413 -3.89 11.16 14.20
CA SER A 413 -3.67 12.50 14.75
C SER A 413 -4.11 12.59 16.21
N GLY A 414 -3.29 13.22 17.04
CA GLY A 414 -3.58 13.45 18.46
C GLY A 414 -3.52 12.18 19.32
N GLU A 415 -4.17 12.22 20.48
CA GLU A 415 -4.12 11.15 21.51
C GLU A 415 -4.57 9.77 20.97
N GLY A 416 -5.51 9.75 20.02
CA GLY A 416 -5.95 8.49 19.39
C GLY A 416 -4.81 7.76 18.68
N GLY A 417 -3.92 8.49 18.01
CA GLY A 417 -2.73 7.92 17.37
C GLY A 417 -1.77 7.29 18.38
N GLU A 418 -1.56 7.93 19.52
CA GLU A 418 -0.72 7.39 20.61
C GLU A 418 -1.29 6.07 21.13
N ILE A 419 -2.61 5.98 21.32
CA ILE A 419 -3.30 4.75 21.74
C ILE A 419 -3.10 3.64 20.70
N ILE A 420 -3.26 3.94 19.41
CA ILE A 420 -3.03 2.94 18.33
C ILE A 420 -1.61 2.37 18.44
N LEU A 421 -0.59 3.22 18.59
CA LEU A 421 0.80 2.78 18.66
C LEU A 421 1.10 1.99 19.94
N GLU A 422 0.52 2.40 21.06
CA GLU A 422 0.67 1.70 22.34
C GLU A 422 0.09 0.28 22.26
N GLU A 423 -1.14 0.14 21.76
CA GLU A 423 -1.78 -1.16 21.63
C GLU A 423 -1.07 -2.06 20.61
N ALA A 424 -0.62 -1.49 19.48
CA ALA A 424 0.18 -2.25 18.52
C ALA A 424 1.48 -2.79 19.14
N ARG A 425 2.19 -1.98 19.95
CA ARG A 425 3.38 -2.44 20.69
C ARG A 425 3.05 -3.53 21.70
N LYS A 426 1.88 -3.47 22.38
CA LYS A 426 1.43 -4.53 23.29
C LYS A 426 1.24 -5.86 22.55
N VAL A 427 0.61 -5.81 21.36
CA VAL A 427 0.45 -7.00 20.51
C VAL A 427 1.81 -7.55 20.09
N LEU A 428 2.72 -6.71 19.58
CA LEU A 428 4.04 -7.19 19.17
C LEU A 428 4.79 -7.84 20.35
N LYS A 429 4.82 -7.22 21.52
CA LYS A 429 5.46 -7.79 22.70
C LYS A 429 4.86 -9.13 23.12
N ALA A 430 3.55 -9.29 23.02
CA ALA A 430 2.86 -10.52 23.42
C ALA A 430 3.00 -11.65 22.41
N GLU A 431 2.95 -11.35 21.10
CA GLU A 431 2.83 -12.35 20.02
C GLU A 431 4.11 -12.50 19.19
N PHE A 432 4.90 -11.44 19.04
CA PHE A 432 6.04 -11.33 18.15
C PHE A 432 7.20 -10.60 18.82
N PRO A 433 7.76 -11.15 19.95
CA PRO A 433 8.76 -10.44 20.75
C PRO A 433 10.00 -10.02 19.94
N GLU A 434 10.44 -10.84 18.98
CA GLU A 434 11.57 -10.51 18.10
C GLU A 434 11.29 -9.27 17.24
N LEU A 435 10.06 -9.13 16.74
CA LEU A 435 9.64 -7.94 15.98
C LEU A 435 9.52 -6.71 16.90
N ALA A 436 9.08 -6.91 18.15
CA ALA A 436 8.97 -5.83 19.12
C ALA A 436 10.34 -5.23 19.49
N GLU A 437 11.41 -6.02 19.44
CA GLU A 437 12.79 -5.56 19.63
C GLU A 437 13.38 -4.93 18.35
N LYS A 438 13.01 -5.45 17.17
CA LYS A 438 13.56 -5.03 15.88
C LYS A 438 12.91 -3.76 15.36
N ILE A 439 11.56 -3.65 15.40
CA ILE A 439 10.81 -2.62 14.71
C ILE A 439 10.60 -1.41 15.61
N GLU A 440 11.12 -0.26 15.17
CA GLU A 440 10.89 1.01 15.83
C GLU A 440 9.72 1.76 15.18
N PHE A 441 8.71 2.12 15.99
CA PHE A 441 7.59 2.94 15.56
C PHE A 441 7.95 4.41 15.61
N ARG A 442 7.68 5.13 14.54
CA ARG A 442 7.92 6.57 14.38
C ARG A 442 6.67 7.28 13.88
N THR A 443 6.51 8.52 14.30
CA THR A 443 5.57 9.48 13.73
C THR A 443 6.35 10.61 13.07
N PRO A 444 5.78 11.32 12.06
CA PRO A 444 6.45 12.43 11.41
C PRO A 444 6.83 13.53 12.41
N ASP A 445 8.06 14.00 12.35
CA ASP A 445 8.54 15.16 13.08
C ASP A 445 8.24 16.49 12.36
N GLU A 446 8.61 17.61 12.97
CA GLU A 446 8.41 18.95 12.38
C GLU A 446 9.32 19.16 11.16
N GLN A 447 10.47 18.48 11.08
CA GLN A 447 11.37 18.58 9.96
C GLN A 447 10.79 17.85 8.73
N PHE A 448 10.18 16.68 8.94
CA PHE A 448 9.42 15.95 7.93
C PHE A 448 8.30 16.81 7.33
N LYS A 449 7.55 17.51 8.17
CA LYS A 449 6.46 18.39 7.74
C LYS A 449 6.94 19.62 6.95
N ARG A 450 8.14 20.14 7.25
CA ARG A 450 8.71 21.32 6.59
C ARG A 450 9.17 21.08 5.16
N HIS A 451 9.66 19.89 4.85
CA HIS A 451 10.24 19.61 3.53
C HIS A 451 9.21 19.21 2.48
N GLY A 452 7.96 18.96 2.82
CA GLY A 452 6.87 18.68 1.89
C GLY A 452 7.18 17.59 0.84
N GLN A 453 6.18 16.91 0.35
CA GLN A 453 6.37 15.83 -0.62
C GLN A 453 7.02 16.31 -1.93
N ALA A 454 6.71 17.53 -2.39
CA ALA A 454 7.33 18.09 -3.58
C ALA A 454 8.87 18.22 -3.48
N VAL A 455 9.40 18.62 -2.30
CA VAL A 455 10.87 18.73 -2.09
C VAL A 455 11.53 17.35 -2.13
N ILE A 456 10.92 16.36 -1.51
CA ILE A 456 11.42 14.98 -1.54
C ILE A 456 11.32 14.39 -2.95
N ALA A 457 10.20 14.63 -3.65
CA ALA A 457 10.03 14.19 -5.02
C ALA A 457 11.15 14.73 -5.94
N ALA A 458 11.60 15.98 -5.75
CA ALA A 458 12.72 16.54 -6.52
C ALA A 458 13.98 15.68 -6.46
N SER A 459 14.17 14.90 -5.38
CA SER A 459 15.34 14.03 -5.18
C SER A 459 15.22 12.66 -5.87
N LEU A 460 14.09 12.34 -6.51
CA LEU A 460 13.84 11.01 -7.09
C LEU A 460 14.79 10.66 -8.24
N PRO A 461 14.95 11.47 -9.30
CA PRO A 461 15.77 11.09 -10.43
C PRO A 461 17.27 11.21 -10.13
N ALA A 462 18.07 10.25 -10.59
CA ALA A 462 19.52 10.42 -10.70
C ALA A 462 19.86 11.36 -11.88
N LEU A 463 20.98 12.09 -11.81
CA LEU A 463 21.63 12.70 -12.97
C LEU A 463 22.62 11.66 -13.52
N ASP A 464 22.56 11.41 -14.83
CA ASP A 464 23.48 10.52 -15.54
C ASP A 464 24.91 11.09 -15.59
#